data_02832d803ae99d96640f8c0a09af18f7
#
_entry.id   02832d803ae99d96640f8c0a09af18f7
#
_cell.length_a   1.000
_cell.length_b   1.000
_cell.length_c   1.000
_cell.angle_alpha   90.00
_cell.angle_beta   90.00
_cell.angle_gamma   90.00
#
_symmetry.space_group_name_H-M   'P 1'
#
loop_
_entity.id
_entity.type
_entity.pdbx_description
1 polymer ?
#
loop_
_entity_poly.entity_id
_entity_poly.type
_entity_poly.pdbx_seq_one_letter_code
_entity_poly.pdbx_strand_id
1 'polypeptide(L)'
;MNAPRAGDEAYIQFLLATPDVASAAEAGRVQPAGPRAPAHDAFTRLLSRLEPDPADLWGEVRPLVTRAGGTLVVDDTVLDKPFARKMGLVGYHWSGRHQRVVRGINLVTLAWTDGDAVYPADYRLVDPARAPKRTKNDLFRDMVAAAKSRGLAPSCVCFDSWYPGLDNLKAVRACGRRFLTQVRPNRRVDPDQSGNRAIAACDVAESGTVVHLEGFGLVKAFRTVARNGDAEHWVTDDLGMDGPGRVAQAERAWAIEEYHRGLKQCTEVDRCQARLARSQVNHVGYALRAFVRLEYHRFTTGVGWFEAKGDVIRGAVRAYLADPVYTLPRAATA
;
A
#
# COMPACT_ATOMS: atom_id res chain seq x y z
N MET A 1 -7.91 -13.94 -33.99
CA MET A 1 -7.20 -14.32 -32.74
C MET A 1 -8.21 -14.84 -31.75
N ASN A 2 -7.99 -16.00 -31.13
CA ASN A 2 -8.91 -16.52 -30.12
C ASN A 2 -8.90 -15.64 -28.87
N ALA A 3 -10.08 -15.43 -28.25
CA ALA A 3 -10.19 -14.67 -27.01
C ALA A 3 -9.34 -15.29 -25.88
N PRO A 4 -8.74 -14.46 -25.02
CA PRO A 4 -7.97 -14.94 -23.87
C PRO A 4 -8.82 -15.85 -22.96
N ARG A 5 -8.27 -16.98 -22.52
CA ARG A 5 -8.97 -17.91 -21.62
C ARG A 5 -8.92 -17.46 -20.15
N ALA A 6 -7.83 -16.81 -19.74
CA ALA A 6 -7.70 -16.24 -18.40
C ALA A 6 -7.96 -14.72 -18.45
N GLY A 7 -8.87 -14.25 -17.61
CA GLY A 7 -9.17 -12.84 -17.38
C GLY A 7 -8.73 -12.37 -15.99
N ASP A 8 -8.83 -11.08 -15.77
CA ASP A 8 -8.46 -10.40 -14.53
C ASP A 8 -9.17 -10.99 -13.32
N GLU A 9 -10.50 -11.14 -13.41
CA GLU A 9 -11.31 -11.64 -12.30
C GLU A 9 -10.90 -13.05 -11.86
N ALA A 10 -10.61 -13.94 -12.80
CA ALA A 10 -10.16 -15.30 -12.47
C ALA A 10 -8.85 -15.29 -11.68
N TYR A 11 -7.92 -14.36 -11.99
CA TYR A 11 -6.67 -14.25 -11.25
C TYR A 11 -6.84 -13.55 -9.91
N ILE A 12 -7.68 -12.52 -9.84
CA ILE A 12 -7.99 -11.81 -8.59
C ILE A 12 -8.65 -12.77 -7.59
N GLN A 13 -9.66 -13.54 -8.02
CA GLN A 13 -10.33 -14.53 -7.17
C GLN A 13 -9.36 -15.64 -6.73
N PHE A 14 -8.44 -16.06 -7.62
CA PHE A 14 -7.38 -16.99 -7.24
C PHE A 14 -6.50 -16.43 -6.12
N LEU A 15 -6.07 -15.15 -6.19
CA LEU A 15 -5.26 -14.52 -5.14
C LEU A 15 -6.00 -14.43 -3.80
N LEU A 16 -7.31 -14.23 -3.82
CA LEU A 16 -8.16 -14.25 -2.63
C LEU A 16 -8.28 -15.64 -2.02
N ALA A 17 -8.38 -16.68 -2.86
CA ALA A 17 -8.66 -18.04 -2.41
C ALA A 17 -7.40 -18.84 -2.04
N THR A 18 -6.27 -18.62 -2.72
CA THR A 18 -5.04 -19.41 -2.49
C THR A 18 -4.45 -19.16 -1.10
N PRO A 19 -4.11 -20.21 -0.35
CA PRO A 19 -3.58 -20.05 1.01
C PRO A 19 -2.09 -19.67 1.03
N ASP A 20 -1.29 -20.02 0.01
CA ASP A 20 0.17 -19.85 0.07
C ASP A 20 0.88 -19.76 -1.29
N VAL A 21 0.37 -20.37 -2.35
CA VAL A 21 1.07 -20.51 -3.62
C VAL A 21 0.46 -19.65 -4.72
N ALA A 22 1.00 -18.46 -4.95
CA ALA A 22 0.55 -17.54 -5.99
C ALA A 22 1.32 -17.74 -7.31
N SER A 23 1.30 -18.98 -7.88
CA SER A 23 1.92 -19.27 -9.16
C SER A 23 0.88 -19.44 -10.28
N ALA A 24 1.27 -19.15 -11.53
CA ALA A 24 0.42 -19.40 -12.69
C ALA A 24 0.08 -20.90 -12.83
N ALA A 25 0.98 -21.80 -12.40
CA ALA A 25 0.74 -23.24 -12.41
C ALA A 25 -0.37 -23.62 -11.42
N GLU A 26 -0.33 -23.07 -10.22
CA GLU A 26 -1.36 -23.31 -9.21
C GLU A 26 -2.68 -22.67 -9.62
N ALA A 27 -2.66 -21.45 -10.14
CA ALA A 27 -3.85 -20.79 -10.67
C ALA A 27 -4.56 -21.67 -11.73
N GLY A 28 -3.80 -22.36 -12.57
CA GLY A 28 -4.37 -23.30 -13.55
C GLY A 28 -4.92 -24.59 -12.96
N ARG A 29 -4.29 -25.12 -11.89
CA ARG A 29 -4.71 -26.39 -11.24
C ARG A 29 -6.02 -26.28 -10.49
N VAL A 30 -6.26 -25.11 -9.87
CA VAL A 30 -7.44 -24.89 -9.00
C VAL A 30 -8.65 -24.36 -9.77
N GLN A 31 -8.55 -24.20 -11.09
CA GLN A 31 -9.71 -23.78 -11.88
C GLN A 31 -10.80 -24.86 -11.88
N PRO A 32 -12.08 -24.47 -11.82
CA PRO A 32 -13.18 -25.40 -12.01
C PRO A 32 -13.02 -26.18 -13.31
N ALA A 33 -13.27 -27.49 -13.25
CA ALA A 33 -13.18 -28.38 -14.43
C ALA A 33 -14.13 -27.93 -15.54
N GLY A 34 -13.66 -27.91 -16.79
CA GLY A 34 -14.47 -27.55 -17.93
C GLY A 34 -13.66 -27.44 -19.23
N PRO A 35 -14.32 -27.49 -20.41
CA PRO A 35 -13.62 -27.48 -21.70
C PRO A 35 -12.93 -26.16 -22.03
N ARG A 36 -13.24 -25.10 -21.28
CA ARG A 36 -12.63 -23.78 -21.41
C ARG A 36 -11.81 -23.36 -20.20
N ALA A 37 -11.57 -24.26 -19.24
CA ALA A 37 -10.77 -23.96 -18.05
C ALA A 37 -9.39 -23.41 -18.46
N PRO A 38 -8.96 -22.25 -17.92
CA PRO A 38 -7.66 -21.69 -18.26
C PRO A 38 -6.54 -22.53 -17.63
N ALA A 39 -5.58 -22.95 -18.44
CA ALA A 39 -4.37 -23.64 -18.01
C ALA A 39 -3.29 -22.62 -17.55
N HIS A 40 -2.20 -23.11 -16.96
CA HIS A 40 -1.10 -22.29 -16.44
C HIS A 40 -0.52 -21.27 -17.44
N ASP A 41 -0.46 -21.62 -18.71
CA ASP A 41 0.06 -20.76 -19.77
C ASP A 41 -0.86 -19.56 -20.05
N ALA A 42 -2.18 -19.68 -19.84
CA ALA A 42 -3.13 -18.60 -19.95
C ALA A 42 -2.88 -17.54 -18.85
N PHE A 43 -2.61 -17.96 -17.61
CA PHE A 43 -2.25 -17.05 -16.51
C PHE A 43 -0.86 -16.44 -16.69
N THR A 44 0.12 -17.20 -17.17
CA THR A 44 1.44 -16.65 -17.52
C THR A 44 1.32 -15.56 -18.59
N ARG A 45 0.51 -15.78 -19.63
CA ARG A 45 0.22 -14.78 -20.66
C ARG A 45 -0.57 -13.60 -20.12
N LEU A 46 -1.53 -13.81 -19.21
CA LEU A 46 -2.29 -12.72 -18.56
C LEU A 46 -1.32 -11.72 -17.91
N LEU A 47 -0.38 -12.21 -17.09
CA LEU A 47 0.60 -11.35 -16.40
C LEU A 47 1.59 -10.64 -17.34
N SER A 48 1.84 -11.17 -18.55
CA SER A 48 2.89 -10.64 -19.44
C SER A 48 2.38 -9.84 -20.63
N ARG A 49 1.11 -10.00 -21.03
CA ARG A 49 0.56 -9.40 -22.27
C ARG A 49 0.09 -7.96 -22.12
N LEU A 50 -0.41 -7.58 -20.94
CA LEU A 50 -0.97 -6.26 -20.67
C LEU A 50 0.14 -5.29 -20.25
N GLU A 51 0.06 -4.06 -20.73
CA GLU A 51 0.84 -2.98 -20.14
C GLU A 51 0.21 -2.64 -18.78
N PRO A 52 1.01 -2.60 -17.70
CA PRO A 52 0.48 -2.28 -16.39
C PRO A 52 -0.02 -0.84 -16.33
N ASP A 53 -1.27 -0.64 -15.95
CA ASP A 53 -1.85 0.68 -15.77
C ASP A 53 -2.50 0.82 -14.38
N PRO A 54 -2.02 1.72 -13.51
CA PRO A 54 -2.69 2.04 -12.25
C PRO A 54 -4.10 2.62 -12.42
N ALA A 55 -4.49 3.05 -13.63
CA ALA A 55 -5.85 3.50 -13.92
C ALA A 55 -6.87 2.38 -13.76
N ASP A 56 -6.50 1.12 -13.99
CA ASP A 56 -7.39 -0.04 -13.77
C ASP A 56 -7.82 -0.13 -12.30
N LEU A 57 -6.85 0.04 -11.38
CA LEU A 57 -7.13 0.09 -9.94
C LEU A 57 -8.05 1.27 -9.61
N TRP A 58 -7.74 2.45 -10.13
CA TRP A 58 -8.55 3.64 -9.89
C TRP A 58 -9.98 3.48 -10.44
N GLY A 59 -10.17 2.81 -11.57
CA GLY A 59 -11.49 2.52 -12.12
C GLY A 59 -12.39 1.75 -11.14
N GLU A 60 -11.83 0.82 -10.36
CA GLU A 60 -12.56 0.05 -9.33
C GLU A 60 -12.72 0.84 -8.02
N VAL A 61 -11.73 1.63 -7.62
CA VAL A 61 -11.74 2.38 -6.36
C VAL A 61 -12.61 3.64 -6.42
N ARG A 62 -12.66 4.30 -7.59
CA ARG A 62 -13.38 5.57 -7.79
C ARG A 62 -14.82 5.58 -7.25
N PRO A 63 -15.67 4.56 -7.45
CA PRO A 63 -17.03 4.55 -6.91
C PRO A 63 -17.11 4.31 -5.40
N LEU A 64 -16.03 3.87 -4.75
CA LEU A 64 -15.98 3.47 -3.34
C LEU A 64 -15.48 4.61 -2.43
N VAL A 65 -14.92 5.67 -2.99
CA VAL A 65 -14.34 6.78 -2.24
C VAL A 65 -15.09 8.07 -2.42
N THR A 66 -15.16 8.87 -1.36
CA THR A 66 -15.68 10.24 -1.43
C THR A 66 -14.58 11.15 -1.98
N ARG A 67 -14.86 11.86 -3.08
CA ARG A 67 -13.86 12.73 -3.71
C ARG A 67 -13.49 13.95 -2.87
N ALA A 68 -14.45 14.52 -2.16
CA ALA A 68 -14.24 15.66 -1.27
C ALA A 68 -14.16 15.16 0.18
N GLY A 69 -13.13 15.57 0.91
CA GLY A 69 -12.86 15.10 2.27
C GLY A 69 -12.03 13.80 2.31
N GLY A 70 -12.00 13.14 3.46
CA GLY A 70 -11.07 12.04 3.72
C GLY A 70 -9.63 12.50 3.82
N THR A 71 -8.74 11.54 3.95
CA THR A 71 -7.28 11.73 4.04
C THR A 71 -6.61 10.90 2.96
N LEU A 72 -5.66 11.46 2.23
CA LEU A 72 -4.73 10.67 1.42
C LEU A 72 -3.50 10.34 2.26
N VAL A 73 -3.06 9.09 2.20
CA VAL A 73 -1.86 8.63 2.91
C VAL A 73 -0.89 8.04 1.89
N VAL A 74 0.36 8.49 1.94
CA VAL A 74 1.43 7.93 1.10
C VAL A 74 2.44 7.24 1.99
N ASP A 75 2.68 5.97 1.69
CA ASP A 75 3.73 5.18 2.33
C ASP A 75 4.27 4.12 1.38
N ASP A 76 5.40 3.50 1.75
CA ASP A 76 5.99 2.43 0.97
C ASP A 76 6.27 1.17 1.80
N THR A 77 6.18 0.04 1.12
CA THR A 77 6.52 -1.24 1.72
C THR A 77 7.42 -2.05 0.80
N VAL A 78 8.28 -2.88 1.39
CA VAL A 78 9.12 -3.79 0.63
C VAL A 78 8.43 -5.15 0.50
N LEU A 79 8.30 -5.62 -0.73
CA LEU A 79 7.88 -6.98 -1.06
C LEU A 79 9.13 -7.85 -1.08
N ASP A 80 9.32 -8.68 -0.07
CA ASP A 80 10.54 -9.43 0.14
C ASP A 80 10.82 -10.43 -0.99
N LYS A 81 12.04 -10.41 -1.54
CA LYS A 81 12.51 -11.31 -2.61
C LYS A 81 13.93 -11.82 -2.31
N PRO A 82 14.15 -12.45 -1.15
CA PRO A 82 15.52 -12.78 -0.69
C PRO A 82 16.26 -13.72 -1.65
N PHE A 83 15.56 -14.62 -2.32
CA PHE A 83 16.13 -15.63 -3.21
C PHE A 83 16.09 -15.26 -4.69
N ALA A 84 15.56 -14.09 -5.06
CA ALA A 84 15.45 -13.66 -6.45
C ALA A 84 16.82 -13.38 -7.06
N ARG A 85 17.22 -14.13 -8.09
CA ARG A 85 18.49 -13.92 -8.81
C ARG A 85 18.33 -13.16 -10.12
N LYS A 86 17.26 -13.43 -10.88
CA LYS A 86 16.99 -12.90 -12.23
C LYS A 86 15.56 -12.39 -12.34
N MET A 87 15.15 -11.54 -11.40
CA MET A 87 13.80 -10.98 -11.35
C MET A 87 13.91 -9.47 -11.55
N GLY A 88 13.10 -8.92 -12.45
CA GLY A 88 12.99 -7.48 -12.66
C GLY A 88 12.47 -6.76 -11.41
N LEU A 89 12.77 -5.47 -11.28
CA LEU A 89 12.36 -4.57 -10.20
C LEU A 89 12.99 -4.88 -8.82
N VAL A 90 13.73 -5.97 -8.68
CA VAL A 90 14.38 -6.32 -7.41
C VAL A 90 15.59 -5.43 -7.18
N GLY A 91 15.59 -4.76 -6.04
CA GLY A 91 16.68 -3.90 -5.56
C GLY A 91 16.97 -4.14 -4.09
N TYR A 92 17.83 -3.29 -3.53
CA TYR A 92 18.13 -3.23 -2.10
C TYR A 92 17.40 -2.04 -1.47
N HIS A 93 16.55 -2.31 -0.48
CA HIS A 93 15.70 -1.33 0.17
C HIS A 93 15.77 -1.47 1.68
N TRP A 94 15.72 -0.34 2.39
CA TRP A 94 15.53 -0.35 3.84
C TRP A 94 14.15 -0.89 4.16
N SER A 95 14.07 -1.83 5.09
CA SER A 95 12.81 -2.41 5.56
C SER A 95 12.62 -2.07 7.05
N GLY A 96 11.58 -1.30 7.37
CA GLY A 96 11.18 -1.00 8.74
C GLY A 96 10.85 -2.29 9.53
N ARG A 97 10.23 -3.28 8.88
CA ARG A 97 9.93 -4.59 9.49
C ARG A 97 11.18 -5.34 9.94
N HIS A 98 12.23 -5.34 9.11
CA HIS A 98 13.47 -6.09 9.36
C HIS A 98 14.56 -5.24 10.00
N GLN A 99 14.36 -3.92 10.15
CA GLN A 99 15.33 -2.94 10.67
C GLN A 99 16.71 -3.06 9.97
N ARG A 100 16.70 -3.37 8.68
CA ARG A 100 17.90 -3.54 7.84
C ARG A 100 17.57 -3.38 6.36
N VAL A 101 18.61 -3.24 5.56
CA VAL A 101 18.48 -3.33 4.09
C VAL A 101 18.19 -4.78 3.69
N VAL A 102 17.12 -4.96 2.93
CA VAL A 102 16.69 -6.26 2.39
C VAL A 102 16.60 -6.20 0.87
N ARG A 103 16.61 -7.38 0.28
CA ARG A 103 16.42 -7.55 -1.15
C ARG A 103 14.94 -7.74 -1.46
N GLY A 104 14.36 -6.89 -2.30
CA GLY A 104 12.93 -6.92 -2.58
C GLY A 104 12.51 -5.94 -3.67
N ILE A 105 11.21 -5.82 -3.86
CA ILE A 105 10.57 -4.84 -4.73
C ILE A 105 9.92 -3.80 -3.82
N ASN A 106 10.25 -2.52 -4.01
CA ASN A 106 9.63 -1.46 -3.23
C ASN A 106 8.33 -0.99 -3.91
N LEU A 107 7.23 -1.12 -3.17
CA LEU A 107 5.89 -0.67 -3.55
C LEU A 107 5.57 0.62 -2.80
N VAL A 108 5.35 1.70 -3.53
CA VAL A 108 4.83 2.97 -2.99
C VAL A 108 3.34 3.02 -3.27
N THR A 109 2.53 3.25 -2.24
CA THR A 109 1.07 3.33 -2.34
C THR A 109 0.58 4.70 -1.91
N LEU A 110 -0.40 5.23 -2.63
CA LEU A 110 -1.25 6.33 -2.19
C LEU A 110 -2.63 5.74 -1.89
N ALA A 111 -3.00 5.73 -0.62
CA ALA A 111 -4.29 5.26 -0.14
C ALA A 111 -5.20 6.42 0.25
N TRP A 112 -6.50 6.26 0.06
CA TRP A 112 -7.55 7.12 0.57
C TRP A 112 -8.20 6.45 1.79
N THR A 113 -8.50 7.24 2.83
CA THR A 113 -9.25 6.78 4.00
C THR A 113 -10.14 7.90 4.55
N ASP A 114 -11.30 7.54 5.06
CA ASP A 114 -12.18 8.40 5.87
C ASP A 114 -12.08 8.09 7.38
N GLY A 115 -11.31 7.06 7.72
CA GLY A 115 -11.17 6.51 9.07
C GLY A 115 -11.87 5.16 9.24
N ASP A 116 -12.92 4.89 8.46
CA ASP A 116 -13.67 3.63 8.50
C ASP A 116 -13.23 2.66 7.40
N ALA A 117 -12.90 3.18 6.23
CA ALA A 117 -12.41 2.40 5.10
C ALA A 117 -11.05 2.87 4.61
N VAL A 118 -10.26 1.97 3.99
CA VAL A 118 -8.98 2.28 3.36
C VAL A 118 -8.89 1.66 1.97
N TYR A 119 -8.76 2.50 0.94
CA TYR A 119 -8.67 2.05 -0.45
C TYR A 119 -7.38 2.56 -1.11
N PRO A 120 -6.56 1.68 -1.74
CA PRO A 120 -5.41 2.10 -2.52
C PRO A 120 -5.89 2.85 -3.79
N ALA A 121 -5.66 4.16 -3.85
CA ALA A 121 -6.08 5.00 -4.98
C ALA A 121 -5.06 5.04 -6.11
N ASP A 122 -3.78 4.82 -5.81
CA ASP A 122 -2.68 4.74 -6.77
C ASP A 122 -1.53 3.91 -6.20
N TYR A 123 -0.68 3.36 -7.08
CA TYR A 123 0.53 2.65 -6.69
C TYR A 123 1.63 2.79 -7.71
N ARG A 124 2.88 2.68 -7.26
CA ARG A 124 4.08 2.68 -8.12
C ARG A 124 5.10 1.69 -7.58
N LEU A 125 5.82 1.04 -8.47
CA LEU A 125 6.96 0.21 -8.12
C LEU A 125 8.25 0.96 -8.45
N VAL A 126 9.22 0.90 -7.54
CA VAL A 126 10.56 1.44 -7.80
C VAL A 126 11.26 0.52 -8.79
N ASP A 127 11.67 1.05 -9.92
CA ASP A 127 12.45 0.33 -10.93
C ASP A 127 13.92 0.76 -10.84
N PRO A 128 14.79 -0.08 -10.28
CA PRO A 128 16.21 0.24 -10.14
C PRO A 128 16.98 0.27 -11.47
N ALA A 129 16.43 -0.34 -12.53
CA ALA A 129 17.02 -0.40 -13.86
C ALA A 129 16.59 0.75 -14.78
N ARG A 130 15.61 1.55 -14.34
CA ARG A 130 15.08 2.65 -15.18
C ARG A 130 16.10 3.77 -15.36
N ALA A 131 16.22 4.24 -16.61
CA ALA A 131 17.02 5.42 -16.95
C ALA A 131 16.11 6.49 -17.61
N PRO A 132 16.10 7.77 -17.16
CA PRO A 132 16.77 8.24 -15.92
C PRO A 132 16.17 7.62 -14.66
N LYS A 133 17.00 7.50 -13.62
CA LYS A 133 16.59 6.92 -12.34
C LYS A 133 15.49 7.78 -11.70
N ARG A 134 14.43 7.14 -11.23
CA ARG A 134 13.36 7.78 -10.46
C ARG A 134 13.40 7.35 -9.01
N THR A 135 13.29 8.32 -8.12
CA THR A 135 13.26 8.10 -6.67
C THR A 135 11.83 7.89 -6.16
N LYS A 136 11.67 7.38 -4.94
CA LYS A 136 10.36 7.33 -4.27
C LYS A 136 9.70 8.71 -4.18
N ASN A 137 10.49 9.78 -4.00
CA ASN A 137 9.99 11.15 -3.95
C ASN A 137 9.42 11.61 -5.31
N ASP A 138 10.02 11.18 -6.44
CA ASP A 138 9.45 11.44 -7.77
C ASP A 138 8.11 10.71 -7.94
N LEU A 139 8.04 9.46 -7.48
CA LEU A 139 6.81 8.66 -7.52
C LEU A 139 5.71 9.27 -6.63
N PHE A 140 6.08 9.76 -5.44
CA PHE A 140 5.19 10.50 -4.55
C PHE A 140 4.54 11.68 -5.28
N ARG A 141 5.36 12.55 -5.90
CA ARG A 141 4.85 13.74 -6.60
C ARG A 141 3.92 13.39 -7.77
N ASP A 142 4.24 12.35 -8.53
CA ASP A 142 3.36 11.87 -9.60
C ASP A 142 2.02 11.39 -9.08
N MET A 143 2.00 10.61 -7.99
CA MET A 143 0.76 10.10 -7.41
C MET A 143 -0.11 11.22 -6.83
N VAL A 144 0.49 12.22 -6.18
CA VAL A 144 -0.24 13.40 -5.68
C VAL A 144 -0.83 14.22 -6.85
N ALA A 145 -0.07 14.40 -7.93
CA ALA A 145 -0.57 15.06 -9.14
C ALA A 145 -1.70 14.26 -9.81
N ALA A 146 -1.57 12.93 -9.90
CA ALA A 146 -2.59 12.04 -10.42
C ALA A 146 -3.87 12.08 -9.56
N ALA A 147 -3.75 12.12 -8.23
CA ALA A 147 -4.89 12.27 -7.33
C ALA A 147 -5.67 13.56 -7.60
N LYS A 148 -4.96 14.69 -7.80
CA LYS A 148 -5.57 15.97 -8.20
C LYS A 148 -6.30 15.85 -9.55
N SER A 149 -5.67 15.26 -10.57
CA SER A 149 -6.28 15.11 -11.91
C SER A 149 -7.52 14.20 -11.90
N ARG A 150 -7.58 13.24 -10.97
CA ARG A 150 -8.73 12.36 -10.71
C ARG A 150 -9.86 13.06 -9.93
N GLY A 151 -9.65 14.31 -9.51
CA GLY A 151 -10.62 15.11 -8.75
C GLY A 151 -10.68 14.77 -7.26
N LEU A 152 -9.68 14.08 -6.71
CA LEU A 152 -9.59 13.86 -5.27
C LEU A 152 -9.24 15.18 -4.56
N ALA A 153 -10.03 15.50 -3.56
CA ALA A 153 -9.92 16.73 -2.76
C ALA A 153 -9.90 16.39 -1.26
N PRO A 154 -8.84 15.68 -0.79
CA PRO A 154 -8.73 15.30 0.61
C PRO A 154 -8.60 16.52 1.51
N SER A 155 -9.01 16.38 2.77
CA SER A 155 -8.76 17.38 3.82
C SER A 155 -7.29 17.51 4.16
N CYS A 156 -6.55 16.40 4.07
CA CYS A 156 -5.13 16.32 4.39
C CYS A 156 -4.42 15.25 3.53
N VAL A 157 -3.13 15.45 3.26
CA VAL A 157 -2.22 14.44 2.72
C VAL A 157 -1.22 14.10 3.81
N CYS A 158 -1.21 12.85 4.29
CA CYS A 158 -0.34 12.37 5.33
C CYS A 158 0.77 11.49 4.76
N PHE A 159 1.96 11.57 5.32
CA PHE A 159 3.10 10.75 4.95
C PHE A 159 4.15 10.72 6.06
N ASP A 160 4.99 9.69 6.07
CA ASP A 160 6.01 9.48 7.09
C ASP A 160 7.23 10.40 6.95
N SER A 161 8.18 10.29 7.88
CA SER A 161 9.40 11.10 7.95
C SER A 161 10.40 10.88 6.80
N TRP A 162 10.12 9.96 5.88
CA TRP A 162 10.94 9.74 4.68
C TRP A 162 10.63 10.75 3.56
N TYR A 163 9.36 11.21 3.48
CA TYR A 163 8.87 12.01 2.36
C TYR A 163 8.87 13.54 2.56
N PRO A 164 9.14 14.18 3.73
CA PRO A 164 9.00 15.62 3.91
C PRO A 164 10.13 16.46 3.28
N GLY A 165 10.61 16.07 2.11
CA GLY A 165 11.47 16.90 1.27
C GLY A 165 10.73 18.13 0.78
N LEU A 166 11.43 19.28 0.60
CA LEU A 166 10.81 20.55 0.18
C LEU A 166 9.97 20.41 -1.09
N ASP A 167 10.46 19.67 -2.08
CA ASP A 167 9.76 19.51 -3.35
C ASP A 167 8.43 18.77 -3.17
N ASN A 168 8.38 17.78 -2.26
CA ASN A 168 7.15 17.06 -1.96
C ASN A 168 6.15 17.96 -1.22
N LEU A 169 6.59 18.71 -0.22
CA LEU A 169 5.74 19.68 0.50
C LEU A 169 5.17 20.72 -0.46
N LYS A 170 6.01 21.27 -1.35
CA LYS A 170 5.60 22.22 -2.39
C LYS A 170 4.63 21.59 -3.39
N ALA A 171 4.82 20.35 -3.77
CA ALA A 171 3.92 19.62 -4.67
C ALA A 171 2.53 19.44 -4.06
N VAL A 172 2.41 19.07 -2.78
CA VAL A 172 1.12 18.98 -2.07
C VAL A 172 0.44 20.34 -2.04
N ARG A 173 1.16 21.42 -1.67
CA ARG A 173 0.65 22.81 -1.68
C ARG A 173 0.20 23.26 -3.08
N ALA A 174 0.97 22.96 -4.12
CA ALA A 174 0.62 23.28 -5.51
C ALA A 174 -0.63 22.55 -5.98
N CYS A 175 -0.94 21.41 -5.40
CA CYS A 175 -2.21 20.72 -5.60
C CYS A 175 -3.38 21.35 -4.82
N GLY A 176 -3.14 22.40 -4.02
CA GLY A 176 -4.16 23.07 -3.20
C GLY A 176 -4.58 22.22 -2.01
N ARG A 177 -3.68 21.38 -1.47
CA ARG A 177 -3.95 20.48 -0.35
C ARG A 177 -3.07 20.81 0.85
N ARG A 178 -3.57 20.49 2.05
CA ARG A 178 -2.82 20.56 3.29
C ARG A 178 -2.09 19.24 3.50
N PHE A 179 -1.00 19.27 4.25
CA PHE A 179 -0.29 18.06 4.65
C PHE A 179 -0.16 17.94 6.17
N LEU A 180 0.06 16.72 6.64
CA LEU A 180 0.58 16.41 7.98
C LEU A 180 1.65 15.33 7.83
N THR A 181 2.84 15.57 8.41
CA THR A 181 3.95 14.63 8.31
C THR A 181 4.84 14.67 9.54
N GLN A 182 5.46 13.55 9.87
CA GLN A 182 6.59 13.54 10.79
C GLN A 182 7.83 14.11 10.10
N VAL A 183 8.67 14.79 10.90
CA VAL A 183 9.98 15.26 10.45
C VAL A 183 11.07 14.77 11.38
N ARG A 184 12.27 14.61 10.83
CA ARG A 184 13.43 14.20 11.63
C ARG A 184 13.83 15.28 12.62
N PRO A 185 14.44 14.95 13.79
CA PRO A 185 14.84 15.89 14.82
C PRO A 185 15.77 17.01 14.34
N ASN A 186 16.54 16.76 13.28
CA ASN A 186 17.48 17.72 12.68
C ASN A 186 16.85 18.63 11.62
N ARG A 187 15.52 18.58 11.41
CA ARG A 187 14.83 19.47 10.46
C ARG A 187 15.01 20.93 10.84
N ARG A 188 15.42 21.76 9.89
CA ARG A 188 15.71 23.18 10.10
C ARG A 188 14.43 24.00 10.13
N VAL A 189 14.20 24.72 11.24
CA VAL A 189 13.07 25.63 11.43
C VAL A 189 13.54 26.89 12.17
N ASP A 190 12.82 27.98 11.99
CA ASP A 190 13.02 29.25 12.70
C ASP A 190 11.71 29.59 13.43
N PRO A 191 11.65 29.45 14.79
CA PRO A 191 10.43 29.68 15.54
C PRO A 191 10.22 31.16 15.93
N ASP A 192 11.27 31.99 15.93
CA ASP A 192 11.29 33.32 16.54
C ASP A 192 12.06 34.37 15.73
N GLN A 193 12.34 34.11 14.45
CA GLN A 193 13.09 34.95 13.53
C GLN A 193 14.57 35.19 13.96
N SER A 194 15.09 34.33 14.86
CA SER A 194 16.48 34.40 15.31
C SER A 194 17.43 33.52 14.48
N GLY A 195 16.89 32.83 13.50
CA GLY A 195 17.65 31.96 12.58
C GLY A 195 17.28 30.48 12.67
N ASN A 196 17.59 29.77 11.59
CA ASN A 196 17.26 28.35 11.44
C ASN A 196 18.09 27.49 12.40
N ARG A 197 17.42 26.64 13.19
CA ARG A 197 18.01 25.61 14.04
C ARG A 197 17.24 24.27 13.95
N ALA A 198 17.80 23.22 14.48
CA ALA A 198 17.13 21.91 14.48
C ALA A 198 15.83 21.97 15.29
N ILE A 199 14.74 21.38 14.78
CA ILE A 199 13.42 21.39 15.46
C ILE A 199 13.51 20.80 16.87
N ALA A 200 14.36 19.80 17.08
CA ALA A 200 14.60 19.21 18.41
C ALA A 200 15.23 20.17 19.42
N ALA A 201 15.89 21.25 18.95
CA ALA A 201 16.47 22.30 19.78
C ALA A 201 15.52 23.51 20.00
N CYS A 202 14.27 23.40 19.49
CA CYS A 202 13.26 24.44 19.62
C CYS A 202 12.24 24.05 20.71
N ASP A 203 11.71 25.07 21.39
CA ASP A 203 10.57 24.88 22.28
C ASP A 203 9.30 24.79 21.45
N VAL A 204 8.91 23.54 21.12
CA VAL A 204 7.71 23.22 20.36
C VAL A 204 6.69 22.60 21.28
N ALA A 205 5.54 23.26 21.43
CA ALA A 205 4.44 22.78 22.27
C ALA A 205 3.72 21.59 21.67
N GLU A 206 3.13 20.75 22.50
CA GLU A 206 2.23 19.68 22.07
C GLU A 206 0.95 20.22 21.41
N SER A 207 0.45 21.36 21.86
CA SER A 207 -0.69 22.08 21.27
C SER A 207 -0.39 22.72 19.91
N GLY A 208 0.89 22.76 19.55
CA GLY A 208 1.38 23.30 18.29
C GLY A 208 1.99 24.71 18.41
N THR A 209 3.14 24.91 17.78
CA THR A 209 3.86 26.17 17.66
C THR A 209 4.03 26.53 16.19
N VAL A 210 3.68 27.77 15.81
CA VAL A 210 3.92 28.23 14.44
C VAL A 210 5.41 28.56 14.29
N VAL A 211 6.05 27.99 13.29
CA VAL A 211 7.46 28.16 12.98
C VAL A 211 7.65 28.42 11.48
N HIS A 212 8.75 29.03 11.10
CA HIS A 212 9.14 29.12 9.69
C HIS A 212 9.98 27.89 9.32
N LEU A 213 9.49 27.09 8.39
CA LEU A 213 10.22 25.96 7.83
C LEU A 213 11.11 26.44 6.69
N GLU A 214 12.42 26.20 6.81
CA GLU A 214 13.42 26.64 5.82
C GLU A 214 13.04 26.21 4.39
N GLY A 215 12.95 27.20 3.49
CA GLY A 215 12.63 27.02 2.07
C GLY A 215 11.16 26.71 1.75
N PHE A 216 10.29 26.66 2.77
CA PHE A 216 8.86 26.40 2.58
C PHE A 216 7.96 27.54 3.06
N GLY A 217 8.24 28.14 4.20
CA GLY A 217 7.42 29.18 4.83
C GLY A 217 6.80 28.73 6.15
N LEU A 218 5.71 29.40 6.58
CA LEU A 218 5.08 29.09 7.86
C LEU A 218 4.42 27.70 7.86
N VAL A 219 4.67 26.96 8.94
CA VAL A 219 4.05 25.69 9.29
C VAL A 219 3.73 25.66 10.78
N LYS A 220 2.80 24.82 11.18
CA LYS A 220 2.58 24.52 12.60
C LYS A 220 3.30 23.23 12.94
N ALA A 221 4.17 23.31 13.94
CA ALA A 221 4.96 22.20 14.44
C ALA A 221 4.36 21.70 15.77
N PHE A 222 4.39 20.39 15.99
CA PHE A 222 3.98 19.75 17.24
C PHE A 222 5.09 18.85 17.74
N ARG A 223 5.32 18.84 19.05
CA ARG A 223 6.20 17.89 19.71
C ARG A 223 5.36 16.93 20.54
N THR A 224 5.53 15.65 20.31
CA THR A 224 4.87 14.58 21.04
C THR A 224 5.89 13.59 21.57
N VAL A 225 5.48 12.75 22.52
CA VAL A 225 6.32 11.68 23.04
C VAL A 225 5.73 10.36 22.60
N ALA A 226 6.51 9.56 21.86
CA ALA A 226 6.13 8.23 21.44
C ALA A 226 6.06 7.27 22.66
N ARG A 227 5.42 6.11 22.47
CA ARG A 227 5.28 5.10 23.54
C ARG A 227 6.61 4.61 24.11
N ASN A 228 7.70 4.65 23.34
CA ASN A 228 9.05 4.29 23.75
C ASN A 228 9.79 5.43 24.48
N GLY A 229 9.15 6.60 24.67
CA GLY A 229 9.74 7.77 25.30
C GLY A 229 10.46 8.73 24.34
N ASP A 230 10.61 8.39 23.07
CA ASP A 230 11.27 9.25 22.10
C ASP A 230 10.41 10.45 21.72
N ALA A 231 11.05 11.60 21.51
CA ALA A 231 10.35 12.79 21.03
C ALA A 231 10.11 12.69 19.51
N GLU A 232 8.86 12.82 19.12
CA GLU A 232 8.45 12.93 17.72
C GLU A 232 8.08 14.37 17.38
N HIS A 233 8.40 14.77 16.16
CA HIS A 233 8.08 16.10 15.66
C HIS A 233 7.20 15.97 14.41
N TRP A 234 6.06 16.65 14.43
CA TRP A 234 5.10 16.71 13.34
C TRP A 234 5.02 18.11 12.79
N VAL A 235 4.79 18.26 11.50
CA VAL A 235 4.57 19.56 10.86
C VAL A 235 3.40 19.50 9.89
N THR A 236 2.66 20.62 9.82
CA THR A 236 1.55 20.82 8.88
C THR A 236 1.57 22.25 8.36
N ASP A 237 1.08 22.47 7.14
CA ASP A 237 0.81 23.82 6.61
C ASP A 237 -0.62 24.30 6.92
N ASP A 238 -1.40 23.52 7.65
CA ASP A 238 -2.65 23.96 8.26
C ASP A 238 -2.35 24.65 9.59
N LEU A 239 -2.21 25.96 9.59
CA LEU A 239 -1.92 26.74 10.78
C LEU A 239 -3.06 26.74 11.82
N GLY A 240 -4.29 26.38 11.37
CA GLY A 240 -5.47 26.24 12.23
C GLY A 240 -5.55 24.89 12.97
N MET A 241 -4.79 23.89 12.54
CA MET A 241 -4.81 22.57 13.17
C MET A 241 -4.39 22.67 14.65
N ASP A 242 -5.15 22.08 15.54
CA ASP A 242 -4.82 21.94 16.95
C ASP A 242 -4.25 20.53 17.30
N GLY A 243 -3.90 20.30 18.57
CA GLY A 243 -3.39 19.01 19.05
C GLY A 243 -4.35 17.85 18.78
N PRO A 244 -5.64 17.93 19.18
CA PRO A 244 -6.64 16.92 18.85
C PRO A 244 -6.79 16.66 17.35
N GLY A 245 -6.83 17.69 16.51
CA GLY A 245 -6.89 17.58 15.06
C GLY A 245 -5.67 16.85 14.48
N ARG A 246 -4.47 17.13 14.99
CA ARG A 246 -3.26 16.40 14.62
C ARG A 246 -3.35 14.92 14.99
N VAL A 247 -3.84 14.59 16.22
CA VAL A 247 -4.02 13.19 16.65
C VAL A 247 -4.98 12.48 15.72
N ALA A 248 -6.17 13.05 15.48
CA ALA A 248 -7.18 12.44 14.63
C ALA A 248 -6.67 12.19 13.20
N GLN A 249 -5.87 13.10 12.64
CA GLN A 249 -5.28 12.89 11.31
C GLN A 249 -4.17 11.81 11.32
N ALA A 250 -3.35 11.75 12.36
CA ALA A 250 -2.32 10.72 12.52
C ALA A 250 -2.93 9.33 12.69
N GLU A 251 -4.03 9.21 13.46
CA GLU A 251 -4.78 7.97 13.61
C GLU A 251 -5.40 7.49 12.28
N ARG A 252 -6.00 8.39 11.51
CA ARG A 252 -6.48 8.06 10.16
C ARG A 252 -5.34 7.60 9.25
N ALA A 253 -4.18 8.25 9.31
CA ALA A 253 -3.02 7.87 8.52
C ALA A 253 -2.48 6.49 8.89
N TRP A 254 -2.68 6.02 10.13
CA TRP A 254 -2.29 4.68 10.57
C TRP A 254 -2.97 3.55 9.77
N ALA A 255 -4.12 3.82 9.16
CA ALA A 255 -4.82 2.85 8.31
C ALA A 255 -3.93 2.27 7.18
N ILE A 256 -2.88 2.98 6.73
CA ILE A 256 -1.97 2.48 5.70
C ILE A 256 -1.08 1.34 6.20
N GLU A 257 -0.71 1.33 7.47
CA GLU A 257 0.07 0.24 8.07
C GLU A 257 -0.76 -1.05 8.15
N GLU A 258 -2.02 -0.93 8.55
CA GLU A 258 -2.96 -2.05 8.55
C GLU A 258 -3.23 -2.55 7.13
N TYR A 259 -3.43 -1.63 6.17
CA TYR A 259 -3.55 -1.94 4.75
C TYR A 259 -2.34 -2.73 4.24
N HIS A 260 -1.11 -2.31 4.51
CA HIS A 260 0.09 -3.04 4.09
C HIS A 260 0.15 -4.44 4.69
N ARG A 261 -0.28 -4.61 5.94
CA ARG A 261 -0.37 -5.92 6.60
C ARG A 261 -1.42 -6.80 5.92
N GLY A 262 -2.64 -6.27 5.72
CA GLY A 262 -3.73 -6.98 5.04
C GLY A 262 -3.37 -7.36 3.61
N LEU A 263 -2.78 -6.43 2.84
CA LEU A 263 -2.32 -6.67 1.49
C LEU A 263 -1.33 -7.85 1.42
N LYS A 264 -0.32 -7.88 2.29
CA LYS A 264 0.69 -8.95 2.30
C LYS A 264 0.13 -10.30 2.74
N GLN A 265 -0.78 -10.31 3.72
CA GLN A 265 -1.25 -11.55 4.32
C GLN A 265 -2.51 -12.13 3.64
N CYS A 266 -3.25 -11.31 2.88
CA CYS A 266 -4.51 -11.76 2.30
C CYS A 266 -4.53 -11.83 0.78
N THR A 267 -3.52 -11.26 0.08
CA THR A 267 -3.57 -11.17 -1.40
C THR A 267 -2.34 -11.71 -2.11
N GLU A 268 -1.41 -12.34 -1.39
CA GLU A 268 -0.20 -12.97 -1.94
C GLU A 268 0.69 -11.99 -2.75
N VAL A 269 0.63 -10.69 -2.47
CA VAL A 269 1.30 -9.62 -3.24
C VAL A 269 2.81 -9.80 -3.35
N ASP A 270 3.45 -10.38 -2.34
CA ASP A 270 4.89 -10.64 -2.30
C ASP A 270 5.30 -12.03 -2.83
N ARG A 271 4.34 -12.89 -3.22
CA ARG A 271 4.59 -14.28 -3.60
C ARG A 271 4.87 -14.52 -5.09
N CYS A 272 4.65 -13.55 -5.97
CA CYS A 272 4.87 -13.70 -7.41
C CYS A 272 6.33 -14.09 -7.72
N GLN A 273 6.49 -15.13 -8.54
CA GLN A 273 7.78 -15.67 -8.98
C GLN A 273 8.14 -15.29 -10.41
N ALA A 274 7.30 -14.50 -11.09
CA ALA A 274 7.56 -14.08 -12.47
C ALA A 274 8.85 -13.26 -12.56
N ARG A 275 9.64 -13.49 -13.64
CA ARG A 275 10.93 -12.81 -13.83
C ARG A 275 10.80 -11.45 -14.48
N LEU A 276 9.81 -11.28 -15.36
CA LEU A 276 9.61 -10.04 -16.11
C LEU A 276 9.09 -8.93 -15.20
N ALA A 277 9.66 -7.74 -15.29
CA ALA A 277 9.22 -6.55 -14.57
C ALA A 277 7.72 -6.28 -14.80
N ARG A 278 7.26 -6.32 -16.05
CA ARG A 278 5.84 -6.17 -16.42
C ARG A 278 4.94 -7.15 -15.66
N SER A 279 5.32 -8.43 -15.61
CA SER A 279 4.53 -9.45 -14.90
C SER A 279 4.47 -9.22 -13.39
N GLN A 280 5.54 -8.68 -12.79
CA GLN A 280 5.53 -8.28 -11.38
C GLN A 280 4.59 -7.10 -11.13
N VAL A 281 4.61 -6.08 -12.01
CA VAL A 281 3.72 -4.92 -11.86
C VAL A 281 2.26 -5.35 -12.02
N ASN A 282 1.93 -6.20 -13.01
CA ASN A 282 0.58 -6.71 -13.20
C ASN A 282 0.11 -7.55 -12.01
N HIS A 283 0.97 -8.43 -11.47
CA HIS A 283 0.62 -9.19 -10.27
C HIS A 283 0.31 -8.29 -9.09
N VAL A 284 1.15 -7.28 -8.83
CA VAL A 284 0.91 -6.29 -7.75
C VAL A 284 -0.41 -5.56 -7.99
N GLY A 285 -0.70 -5.13 -9.23
CA GLY A 285 -1.97 -4.49 -9.57
C GLY A 285 -3.18 -5.40 -9.27
N TYR A 286 -3.11 -6.69 -9.61
CA TYR A 286 -4.16 -7.66 -9.27
C TYR A 286 -4.30 -7.91 -7.77
N ALA A 287 -3.19 -7.96 -7.04
CA ALA A 287 -3.22 -8.10 -5.59
C ALA A 287 -3.85 -6.89 -4.89
N LEU A 288 -3.60 -5.68 -5.38
CA LEU A 288 -4.25 -4.47 -4.92
C LEU A 288 -5.76 -4.49 -5.20
N ARG A 289 -6.17 -4.92 -6.39
CA ARG A 289 -7.58 -5.09 -6.76
C ARG A 289 -8.26 -6.20 -5.95
N ALA A 290 -7.54 -7.26 -5.57
CA ALA A 290 -8.01 -8.26 -4.62
C ALA A 290 -8.24 -7.64 -3.24
N PHE A 291 -7.33 -6.80 -2.75
CA PHE A 291 -7.51 -6.10 -1.48
C PHE A 291 -8.73 -5.18 -1.50
N VAL A 292 -8.98 -4.45 -2.60
CA VAL A 292 -10.19 -3.62 -2.75
C VAL A 292 -11.47 -4.44 -2.51
N ARG A 293 -11.54 -5.68 -2.98
CA ARG A 293 -12.68 -6.59 -2.76
C ARG A 293 -12.83 -6.98 -1.28
N LEU A 294 -11.71 -7.30 -0.62
CA LEU A 294 -11.72 -7.61 0.82
C LEU A 294 -12.14 -6.40 1.66
N GLU A 295 -11.64 -5.22 1.32
CA GLU A 295 -12.00 -3.99 2.03
C GLU A 295 -13.46 -3.62 1.82
N TYR A 296 -13.96 -3.72 0.60
CA TYR A 296 -15.39 -3.52 0.31
C TYR A 296 -16.26 -4.53 1.08
N HIS A 297 -15.86 -5.80 1.14
CA HIS A 297 -16.55 -6.82 1.92
C HIS A 297 -16.54 -6.47 3.41
N ARG A 298 -15.38 -6.10 3.97
CA ARG A 298 -15.26 -5.66 5.37
C ARG A 298 -16.18 -4.47 5.67
N PHE A 299 -16.16 -3.47 4.83
CA PHE A 299 -16.97 -2.26 5.00
C PHE A 299 -18.47 -2.56 4.96
N THR A 300 -18.92 -3.49 4.10
CA THR A 300 -20.34 -3.79 3.92
C THR A 300 -20.90 -4.85 4.89
N THR A 301 -20.06 -5.74 5.39
CA THR A 301 -20.50 -6.87 6.24
C THR A 301 -19.98 -6.83 7.67
N GLY A 302 -18.94 -6.03 7.95
CA GLY A 302 -18.22 -6.03 9.22
C GLY A 302 -17.22 -7.20 9.38
N VAL A 303 -17.18 -8.17 8.44
CA VAL A 303 -16.24 -9.31 8.48
C VAL A 303 -14.83 -8.87 8.12
N GLY A 304 -13.87 -9.07 9.01
CA GLY A 304 -12.48 -8.67 8.80
C GLY A 304 -11.78 -9.43 7.68
N TRP A 305 -10.76 -8.83 7.06
CA TRP A 305 -10.01 -9.41 5.93
C TRP A 305 -9.45 -10.81 6.22
N PHE A 306 -8.89 -11.00 7.42
CA PHE A 306 -8.30 -12.28 7.84
C PHE A 306 -9.36 -13.34 8.08
N GLU A 307 -10.51 -12.94 8.58
CA GLU A 307 -11.66 -13.81 8.78
C GLU A 307 -12.24 -14.25 7.43
N ALA A 308 -12.47 -13.31 6.51
CA ALA A 308 -12.95 -13.59 5.15
C ALA A 308 -12.00 -14.54 4.39
N LYS A 309 -10.68 -14.28 4.43
CA LYS A 309 -9.66 -15.19 3.86
C LYS A 309 -9.71 -16.57 4.53
N GLY A 310 -9.82 -16.61 5.87
CA GLY A 310 -9.89 -17.84 6.66
C GLY A 310 -11.14 -18.67 6.35
N ASP A 311 -12.27 -18.05 6.03
CA ASP A 311 -13.52 -18.75 5.72
C ASP A 311 -13.46 -19.53 4.40
N VAL A 312 -12.73 -19.03 3.40
CA VAL A 312 -12.46 -19.77 2.16
C VAL A 312 -11.70 -21.07 2.49
N ILE A 313 -10.66 -20.99 3.32
CA ILE A 313 -9.85 -22.15 3.73
C ILE A 313 -10.68 -23.11 4.58
N ARG A 314 -11.45 -22.59 5.54
CA ARG A 314 -12.34 -23.41 6.38
C ARG A 314 -13.40 -24.15 5.56
N GLY A 315 -13.92 -23.51 4.49
CA GLY A 315 -14.84 -24.15 3.55
C GLY A 315 -14.21 -25.37 2.89
N ALA A 316 -12.99 -25.23 2.37
CA ALA A 316 -12.24 -26.34 1.77
C ALA A 316 -11.93 -27.45 2.78
N VAL A 317 -11.52 -27.10 4.01
CA VAL A 317 -11.26 -28.07 5.10
C VAL A 317 -12.55 -28.82 5.47
N ARG A 318 -13.68 -28.14 5.63
CA ARG A 318 -14.96 -28.78 5.92
C ARG A 318 -15.37 -29.76 4.82
N ALA A 319 -15.20 -29.38 3.55
CA ALA A 319 -15.49 -30.27 2.42
C ALA A 319 -14.60 -31.53 2.46
N TYR A 320 -13.31 -31.38 2.74
CA TYR A 320 -12.40 -32.52 2.87
C TYR A 320 -12.77 -33.42 4.07
N LEU A 321 -13.10 -32.84 5.23
CA LEU A 321 -13.46 -33.62 6.43
C LEU A 321 -14.80 -34.37 6.27
N ALA A 322 -15.69 -33.88 5.40
CA ALA A 322 -16.94 -34.59 5.07
C ALA A 322 -16.72 -35.85 4.25
N ASP A 323 -15.68 -35.88 3.41
CA ASP A 323 -15.29 -37.03 2.59
C ASP A 323 -13.76 -37.14 2.50
N PRO A 324 -13.08 -37.65 3.55
CA PRO A 324 -11.63 -37.76 3.59
C PRO A 324 -11.11 -38.83 2.62
N VAL A 325 -10.19 -38.46 1.72
CA VAL A 325 -9.61 -39.38 0.71
C VAL A 325 -8.34 -40.07 1.20
N TYR A 326 -7.62 -39.52 2.19
CA TYR A 326 -6.38 -40.08 2.72
C TYR A 326 -6.67 -40.96 3.95
N THR A 327 -7.12 -42.19 3.70
CA THR A 327 -7.46 -43.15 4.74
C THR A 327 -6.62 -44.42 4.59
N LEU A 328 -6.34 -45.11 5.71
CA LEU A 328 -5.71 -46.41 5.68
C LEU A 328 -6.79 -47.52 5.51
N PRO A 329 -6.46 -48.64 4.85
CA PRO A 329 -7.34 -49.78 4.82
C PRO A 329 -7.72 -50.23 6.25
N ARG A 330 -9.00 -50.44 6.50
CA ARG A 330 -9.41 -51.06 7.77
C ARG A 330 -8.79 -52.44 7.86
N ALA A 331 -8.07 -52.71 8.97
CA ALA A 331 -7.60 -54.08 9.23
C ALA A 331 -8.84 -54.99 9.17
N ALA A 332 -8.76 -56.05 8.37
CA ALA A 332 -9.81 -57.07 8.37
C ALA A 332 -9.84 -57.65 9.81
N THR A 333 -10.96 -57.41 10.50
CA THR A 333 -11.23 -58.07 11.78
C THR A 333 -11.32 -59.57 11.47
N ALA A 334 -10.32 -60.30 11.95
CA ALA A 334 -10.29 -61.77 11.87
C ALA A 334 -11.38 -62.39 12.74
#